data_4f602e7a99b00d3ef57ebbda37141be4
#
_entry.id   4f602e7a99b00d3ef57ebbda37141be4
#
_cell.length_a   1.000
_cell.length_b   1.000
_cell.length_c   1.000
_cell.angle_alpha   90.00
_cell.angle_beta   90.00
_cell.angle_gamma   90.00
#
_symmetry.space_group_name_H-M   'P 1'
#
loop_
_entity.id
_entity.type
_entity.pdbx_description
1 polymer ?
#
loop_
_entity_poly.entity_id
_entity_poly.type
_entity_poly.pdbx_seq_one_letter_code
_entity_poly.pdbx_strand_id
1 'polypeptide(L)'
;MSLKRRAMVLETKTAVGDFVLETARLRLRRFRRGDVDAVFAIIGDEVAMRYYPKKFEFRDAAEWIERNLRRYEEHGNGLYAVTLRGCEEVIGDCGLIAQVVEGEPQLEVGYHFRRDQWGNGYATEAAKACTALAFREFRESKVISLIRPENVRSRRVAERNGMKVQRLVMHAKLPHLVYAITREEFANAA
;
A
#
# COMPACT_ATOMS: atom_id res chain seq x y z
N MET A 1 -3.98 -26.22 -16.15
CA MET A 1 -2.51 -26.17 -16.22
C MET A 1 -1.99 -25.21 -15.16
N SER A 2 -1.03 -25.66 -14.40
CA SER A 2 -0.65 -25.27 -13.05
C SER A 2 -0.09 -23.84 -12.91
N LEU A 3 -0.64 -23.07 -11.97
CA LEU A 3 -0.20 -21.75 -11.45
C LEU A 3 1.13 -21.80 -10.65
N LYS A 4 1.89 -22.88 -10.77
CA LYS A 4 3.12 -23.16 -9.99
C LYS A 4 4.43 -22.67 -10.59
N ARG A 5 4.44 -21.80 -11.58
CA ARG A 5 5.70 -21.31 -12.17
C ARG A 5 5.74 -19.81 -12.26
N ARG A 6 6.06 -19.13 -11.17
CA ARG A 6 6.83 -17.87 -11.15
C ARG A 6 7.25 -17.43 -9.75
N ALA A 7 7.70 -18.35 -8.93
CA ALA A 7 8.59 -17.99 -7.85
C ALA A 7 10.01 -17.93 -8.44
N MET A 8 10.34 -16.85 -9.12
CA MET A 8 11.72 -16.53 -9.41
C MET A 8 12.23 -15.74 -8.21
N VAL A 9 12.85 -16.45 -7.28
CA VAL A 9 13.63 -15.88 -6.20
C VAL A 9 14.73 -15.04 -6.84
N LEU A 10 14.55 -13.72 -6.86
CA LEU A 10 15.65 -12.81 -7.07
C LEU A 10 16.40 -12.75 -5.74
N GLU A 11 17.56 -13.41 -5.70
CA GLU A 11 18.56 -13.16 -4.68
C GLU A 11 18.99 -11.70 -4.72
N THR A 12 18.26 -10.82 -4.04
CA THR A 12 18.78 -9.53 -3.65
C THR A 12 19.58 -9.70 -2.37
N LYS A 13 20.87 -9.99 -2.54
CA LYS A 13 21.86 -9.67 -1.50
C LYS A 13 21.72 -8.20 -1.14
N THR A 14 21.13 -7.92 0.00
CA THR A 14 21.56 -6.81 0.87
C THR A 14 21.03 -7.06 2.27
N ALA A 15 21.82 -7.71 3.08
CA ALA A 15 21.80 -7.53 4.51
C ALA A 15 22.38 -6.14 4.80
N VAL A 16 21.53 -5.13 4.91
CA VAL A 16 21.70 -3.95 5.76
C VAL A 16 20.33 -3.26 5.84
N GLY A 17 19.59 -3.53 6.93
CA GLY A 17 18.39 -2.78 7.31
C GLY A 17 17.10 -3.25 6.63
N ASP A 18 16.02 -3.28 7.41
CA ASP A 18 14.63 -3.58 7.03
C ASP A 18 14.04 -2.61 5.98
N PHE A 19 14.89 -1.87 5.31
CA PHE A 19 14.57 -0.86 4.31
C PHE A 19 14.07 -1.44 3.02
N VAL A 20 12.98 -0.88 2.49
CA VAL A 20 12.45 -1.18 1.17
C VAL A 20 12.71 -0.04 0.19
N LEU A 21 12.40 1.20 0.59
CA LEU A 21 12.68 2.39 -0.23
C LEU A 21 12.68 3.68 0.60
N GLU A 22 13.32 4.70 0.06
CA GLU A 22 13.34 6.06 0.60
C GLU A 22 12.86 7.06 -0.44
N THR A 23 12.28 8.14 0.05
CA THR A 23 11.88 9.31 -0.72
C THR A 23 12.56 10.57 -0.17
N ALA A 24 12.16 11.75 -0.62
CA ALA A 24 12.70 12.99 -0.10
C ALA A 24 12.46 13.15 1.42
N ARG A 25 11.30 12.72 1.93
CA ARG A 25 10.90 12.92 3.33
C ARG A 25 10.61 11.64 4.09
N LEU A 26 10.39 10.53 3.37
CA LEU A 26 9.88 9.28 3.96
C LEU A 26 10.88 8.15 3.82
N ARG A 27 10.74 7.20 4.72
CA ARG A 27 11.41 5.92 4.72
C ARG A 27 10.36 4.83 4.88
N LEU A 28 10.36 3.85 3.96
CA LEU A 28 9.47 2.70 4.00
C LEU A 28 10.29 1.45 4.35
N ARG A 29 9.88 0.75 5.41
CA ARG A 29 10.51 -0.48 5.88
C ARG A 29 9.48 -1.58 6.10
N ARG A 30 9.94 -2.82 6.17
CA ARG A 30 9.08 -3.92 6.61
C ARG A 30 8.57 -3.65 8.02
N PHE A 31 7.37 -4.12 8.32
CA PHE A 31 6.85 -4.11 9.68
C PHE A 31 7.71 -4.95 10.61
N ARG A 32 7.79 -4.52 11.86
CA ARG A 32 8.35 -5.26 12.99
C ARG A 32 7.22 -5.61 13.95
N ARG A 33 7.30 -6.74 14.66
CA ARG A 33 6.28 -7.08 15.66
C ARG A 33 6.11 -6.02 16.74
N GLY A 34 7.12 -5.23 17.02
CA GLY A 34 7.06 -4.10 17.94
C GLY A 34 6.29 -2.87 17.45
N ASP A 35 5.81 -2.84 16.19
CA ASP A 35 5.05 -1.70 15.63
C ASP A 35 3.55 -1.72 16.02
N VAL A 36 3.09 -2.64 16.88
CA VAL A 36 1.66 -2.86 17.17
C VAL A 36 0.96 -1.59 17.62
N ASP A 37 1.53 -0.84 18.55
CA ASP A 37 0.94 0.40 19.08
C ASP A 37 0.79 1.45 17.96
N ALA A 38 1.82 1.61 17.14
CA ALA A 38 1.82 2.56 16.03
C ALA A 38 0.81 2.15 14.93
N VAL A 39 0.71 0.87 14.61
CA VAL A 39 -0.30 0.34 13.68
C VAL A 39 -1.70 0.56 14.26
N PHE A 40 -1.91 0.31 15.56
CA PHE A 40 -3.21 0.57 16.19
C PHE A 40 -3.57 2.07 16.20
N ALA A 41 -2.60 2.95 16.37
CA ALA A 41 -2.84 4.40 16.24
C ALA A 41 -3.32 4.81 14.84
N ILE A 42 -3.08 3.98 13.81
CA ILE A 42 -3.57 4.20 12.44
C ILE A 42 -4.92 3.53 12.25
N ILE A 43 -5.00 2.20 12.44
CA ILE A 43 -6.20 1.43 12.10
C ILE A 43 -7.31 1.50 13.15
N GLY A 44 -6.98 1.86 14.40
CA GLY A 44 -7.94 2.07 15.49
C GLY A 44 -8.65 3.44 15.43
N ASP A 45 -8.18 4.39 14.62
CA ASP A 45 -8.85 5.68 14.45
C ASP A 45 -10.11 5.52 13.58
N GLU A 46 -11.28 5.67 14.19
CA GLU A 46 -12.57 5.49 13.51
C GLU A 46 -12.76 6.46 12.33
N VAL A 47 -12.15 7.63 12.37
CA VAL A 47 -12.22 8.60 11.27
C VAL A 47 -11.34 8.19 10.11
N ALA A 48 -10.15 7.64 10.39
CA ALA A 48 -9.26 7.14 9.36
C ALA A 48 -9.83 5.89 8.68
N MET A 49 -10.41 4.98 9.47
CA MET A 49 -10.89 3.67 9.00
C MET A 49 -12.41 3.62 8.72
N ARG A 50 -13.11 4.77 8.70
CA ARG A 50 -14.58 4.83 8.54
C ARG A 50 -15.13 4.20 7.26
N TYR A 51 -14.30 3.98 6.25
CA TYR A 51 -14.69 3.33 5.00
C TYR A 51 -14.48 1.82 5.01
N TYR A 52 -13.94 1.28 6.09
CA TYR A 52 -13.80 -0.16 6.32
C TYR A 52 -15.09 -0.74 6.93
N PRO A 53 -15.40 -2.03 6.66
CA PRO A 53 -16.65 -2.64 7.09
C PRO A 53 -16.73 -2.93 8.59
N LYS A 54 -15.62 -2.81 9.33
CA LYS A 54 -15.55 -3.06 10.78
C LYS A 54 -14.72 -2.01 11.48
N LYS A 55 -14.95 -1.85 12.76
CA LYS A 55 -14.01 -1.20 13.68
C LYS A 55 -12.86 -2.15 13.98
N PHE A 56 -11.66 -1.61 14.09
CA PHE A 56 -10.47 -2.38 14.44
C PHE A 56 -10.18 -2.25 15.93
N GLU A 57 -9.85 -3.38 16.56
CA GLU A 57 -9.42 -3.47 17.94
C GLU A 57 -7.89 -3.61 18.01
N PHE A 58 -7.32 -3.48 19.22
CA PHE A 58 -5.86 -3.57 19.41
C PHE A 58 -5.26 -4.89 18.88
N ARG A 59 -5.95 -6.00 19.08
CA ARG A 59 -5.54 -7.31 18.53
C ARG A 59 -5.44 -7.33 17.01
N ASP A 60 -6.29 -6.56 16.31
CA ASP A 60 -6.27 -6.49 14.84
C ASP A 60 -4.98 -5.86 14.32
N ALA A 61 -4.30 -5.02 15.12
CA ALA A 61 -3.01 -4.43 14.75
C ALA A 61 -1.90 -5.49 14.67
N ALA A 62 -1.86 -6.42 15.62
CA ALA A 62 -0.92 -7.54 15.55
C ALA A 62 -1.21 -8.44 14.32
N GLU A 63 -2.50 -8.74 14.05
CA GLU A 63 -2.89 -9.51 12.87
C GLU A 63 -2.55 -8.79 11.56
N TRP A 64 -2.67 -7.46 11.53
CA TRP A 64 -2.27 -6.62 10.39
C TRP A 64 -0.80 -6.77 10.08
N ILE A 65 0.06 -6.69 11.10
CA ILE A 65 1.51 -6.88 10.98
C ILE A 65 1.81 -8.30 10.49
N GLU A 66 1.33 -9.35 11.18
CA GLU A 66 1.61 -10.74 10.82
C GLU A 66 1.16 -11.08 9.39
N ARG A 67 0.02 -10.51 8.95
CA ARG A 67 -0.44 -10.66 7.57
C ARG A 67 0.54 -10.04 6.56
N ASN A 68 1.13 -8.89 6.87
CA ASN A 68 2.11 -8.26 5.98
C ASN A 68 3.46 -8.97 6.04
N LEU A 69 3.90 -9.48 7.20
CA LEU A 69 5.10 -10.30 7.30
C LEU A 69 4.99 -11.56 6.41
N ARG A 70 3.85 -12.27 6.46
CA ARG A 70 3.60 -13.40 5.55
C ARG A 70 3.62 -12.99 4.08
N ARG A 71 3.00 -11.87 3.71
CA ARG A 71 3.01 -11.37 2.32
C ARG A 71 4.42 -11.10 1.81
N TYR A 72 5.31 -10.57 2.64
CA TYR A 72 6.71 -10.37 2.24
C TYR A 72 7.42 -11.69 1.90
N GLU A 73 7.11 -12.75 2.64
CA GLU A 73 7.70 -14.08 2.41
C GLU A 73 7.09 -14.77 1.18
N GLU A 74 5.77 -14.70 1.02
CA GLU A 74 5.03 -15.41 -0.02
C GLU A 74 5.07 -14.70 -1.38
N HIS A 75 5.07 -13.37 -1.38
CA HIS A 75 4.89 -12.55 -2.58
C HIS A 75 6.01 -11.53 -2.81
N GLY A 76 6.90 -11.35 -1.85
CA GLY A 76 7.96 -10.33 -1.90
C GLY A 76 7.45 -8.89 -1.69
N ASN A 77 6.14 -8.69 -1.47
CA ASN A 77 5.51 -7.39 -1.28
C ASN A 77 4.45 -7.42 -0.16
N GLY A 78 4.01 -6.23 0.26
CA GLY A 78 3.00 -6.01 1.29
C GLY A 78 2.90 -4.51 1.58
N LEU A 79 2.15 -4.15 2.62
CA LEU A 79 2.21 -2.80 3.16
C LEU A 79 3.48 -2.66 4.01
N TYR A 80 4.17 -1.56 3.87
CA TYR A 80 5.38 -1.21 4.60
C TYR A 80 5.08 -0.13 5.62
N ALA A 81 5.72 -0.19 6.79
CA ALA A 81 5.68 0.89 7.76
C ALA A 81 6.35 2.14 7.17
N VAL A 82 5.68 3.27 7.25
CA VAL A 82 6.18 4.56 6.78
C VAL A 82 6.60 5.40 7.97
N THR A 83 7.85 5.89 7.94
CA THR A 83 8.40 6.83 8.91
C THR A 83 8.91 8.09 8.22
N LEU A 84 9.11 9.17 8.95
CA LEU A 84 9.88 10.30 8.45
C LEU A 84 11.37 9.95 8.42
N ARG A 85 12.11 10.53 7.49
CA ARG A 85 13.56 10.35 7.47
C ARG A 85 14.18 10.89 8.78
N GLY A 86 15.05 10.08 9.38
CA GLY A 86 15.68 10.42 10.67
C GLY A 86 14.79 10.18 11.88
N CYS A 87 13.57 9.61 11.71
CA CYS A 87 12.68 9.27 12.79
C CYS A 87 12.24 7.79 12.66
N GLU A 88 12.15 7.08 13.78
CA GLU A 88 11.70 5.68 13.80
C GLU A 88 10.18 5.55 14.04
N GLU A 89 9.51 6.65 14.39
CA GLU A 89 8.06 6.65 14.63
C GLU A 89 7.29 6.34 13.34
N VAL A 90 6.45 5.31 13.39
CA VAL A 90 5.59 4.93 12.28
C VAL A 90 4.41 5.89 12.21
N ILE A 91 4.28 6.59 11.11
CA ILE A 91 3.23 7.58 10.85
C ILE A 91 2.14 7.07 9.90
N GLY A 92 2.37 5.93 9.27
CA GLY A 92 1.44 5.34 8.31
C GLY A 92 1.96 4.02 7.77
N ASP A 93 1.20 3.46 6.85
CA ASP A 93 1.66 2.39 5.99
C ASP A 93 1.36 2.69 4.51
N CYS A 94 2.19 2.14 3.63
CA CYS A 94 1.99 2.19 2.19
C CYS A 94 2.71 1.01 1.54
N GLY A 95 2.14 0.45 0.48
CA GLY A 95 2.79 -0.66 -0.21
C GLY A 95 1.96 -1.28 -1.31
N LEU A 96 2.36 -2.50 -1.67
CA LEU A 96 1.82 -3.25 -2.79
C LEU A 96 1.09 -4.49 -2.28
N ILE A 97 -0.14 -4.69 -2.71
CA ILE A 97 -0.98 -5.81 -2.28
C ILE A 97 -1.54 -6.52 -3.50
N ALA A 98 -1.32 -7.83 -3.58
CA ALA A 98 -2.01 -8.66 -4.58
C ALA A 98 -3.51 -8.74 -4.25
N GLN A 99 -4.34 -8.39 -5.20
CA GLN A 99 -5.80 -8.43 -5.13
C GLN A 99 -6.38 -9.26 -6.27
N VAL A 100 -7.59 -9.78 -6.08
CA VAL A 100 -8.39 -10.35 -7.17
C VAL A 100 -9.60 -9.44 -7.35
N VAL A 101 -9.71 -8.84 -8.52
CA VAL A 101 -10.80 -7.93 -8.88
C VAL A 101 -11.54 -8.51 -10.07
N GLU A 102 -12.81 -8.85 -9.88
CA GLU A 102 -13.66 -9.49 -10.92
C GLU A 102 -13.01 -10.75 -11.53
N GLY A 103 -12.32 -11.54 -10.71
CA GLY A 103 -11.63 -12.77 -11.13
C GLY A 103 -10.21 -12.55 -11.67
N GLU A 104 -9.80 -11.31 -11.90
CA GLU A 104 -8.48 -10.98 -12.45
C GLU A 104 -7.50 -10.57 -11.34
N PRO A 105 -6.26 -11.13 -11.35
CA PRO A 105 -5.20 -10.69 -10.44
C PRO A 105 -4.76 -9.27 -10.78
N GLN A 106 -4.65 -8.43 -9.76
CA GLN A 106 -4.22 -7.03 -9.86
C GLN A 106 -3.23 -6.74 -8.74
N LEU A 107 -2.27 -5.85 -8.98
CA LEU A 107 -1.42 -5.30 -7.93
C LEU A 107 -1.95 -3.94 -7.50
N GLU A 108 -2.33 -3.84 -6.21
CA GLU A 108 -2.88 -2.63 -5.62
C GLU A 108 -1.81 -1.83 -4.88
N VAL A 109 -1.82 -0.52 -5.06
CA VAL A 109 -1.12 0.44 -4.18
C VAL A 109 -2.09 0.87 -3.09
N GLY A 110 -1.85 0.41 -1.86
CA GLY A 110 -2.63 0.74 -0.67
C GLY A 110 -1.86 1.67 0.28
N TYR A 111 -2.58 2.49 1.05
CA TYR A 111 -1.99 3.41 2.02
C TYR A 111 -2.96 3.80 3.12
N HIS A 112 -2.42 3.93 4.36
CA HIS A 112 -3.11 4.46 5.53
C HIS A 112 -2.14 5.36 6.30
N PHE A 113 -2.62 6.48 6.78
CA PHE A 113 -1.80 7.41 7.55
C PHE A 113 -2.56 7.86 8.80
N ARG A 114 -1.84 8.02 9.88
CA ARG A 114 -2.32 8.64 11.11
C ARG A 114 -2.96 9.98 10.80
N ARG A 115 -4.08 10.27 11.44
CA ARG A 115 -4.92 11.43 11.13
C ARG A 115 -4.19 12.77 11.33
N ASP A 116 -3.34 12.87 12.34
CA ASP A 116 -2.50 14.05 12.60
C ASP A 116 -1.43 14.31 11.52
N GLN A 117 -1.15 13.30 10.69
CA GLN A 117 -0.21 13.39 9.57
C GLN A 117 -0.87 13.73 8.23
N TRP A 118 -2.19 13.91 8.22
CA TRP A 118 -2.90 14.26 6.99
C TRP A 118 -2.61 15.70 6.55
N GLY A 119 -2.75 15.98 5.24
CA GLY A 119 -2.49 17.31 4.68
C GLY A 119 -1.04 17.57 4.28
N ASN A 120 -0.08 16.79 4.77
CA ASN A 120 1.35 16.96 4.49
C ASN A 120 1.81 16.39 3.13
N GLY A 121 0.93 15.67 2.41
CA GLY A 121 1.27 15.06 1.12
C GLY A 121 2.00 13.72 1.24
N TYR A 122 2.23 13.19 2.43
CA TYR A 122 2.97 11.95 2.66
C TYR A 122 2.36 10.74 1.95
N ALA A 123 1.03 10.59 1.99
CA ALA A 123 0.34 9.50 1.29
C ALA A 123 0.60 9.53 -0.23
N THR A 124 0.61 10.71 -0.84
CA THR A 124 0.92 10.87 -2.28
C THR A 124 2.38 10.53 -2.58
N GLU A 125 3.32 10.99 -1.74
CA GLU A 125 4.75 10.72 -1.89
C GLU A 125 5.04 9.22 -1.77
N ALA A 126 4.50 8.56 -0.75
CA ALA A 126 4.63 7.12 -0.55
C ALA A 126 3.99 6.31 -1.69
N ALA A 127 2.77 6.68 -2.12
CA ALA A 127 2.07 6.00 -3.21
C ALA A 127 2.83 6.10 -4.53
N LYS A 128 3.40 7.27 -4.87
CA LYS A 128 4.25 7.42 -6.05
C LYS A 128 5.49 6.51 -5.99
N ALA A 129 6.14 6.46 -4.84
CA ALA A 129 7.32 5.62 -4.64
C ALA A 129 6.98 4.12 -4.76
N CYS A 130 5.83 3.68 -4.19
CA CYS A 130 5.36 2.30 -4.34
C CYS A 130 4.93 1.98 -5.77
N THR A 131 4.33 2.92 -6.50
CA THR A 131 4.00 2.76 -7.93
C THR A 131 5.28 2.58 -8.76
N ALA A 132 6.30 3.39 -8.52
CA ALA A 132 7.61 3.24 -9.16
C ALA A 132 8.25 1.87 -8.85
N LEU A 133 8.16 1.42 -7.58
CA LEU A 133 8.63 0.11 -7.15
C LEU A 133 7.92 -1.03 -7.91
N ALA A 134 6.58 -0.94 -8.05
CA ALA A 134 5.79 -1.93 -8.78
C ALA A 134 6.26 -2.08 -10.22
N PHE A 135 6.49 -0.97 -10.90
CA PHE A 135 6.96 -1.00 -12.28
C PHE A 135 8.40 -1.43 -12.43
N ARG A 136 9.28 -1.08 -11.49
CA ARG A 136 10.71 -1.42 -11.54
C ARG A 136 10.98 -2.87 -11.18
N GLU A 137 10.50 -3.32 -10.01
CA GLU A 137 10.88 -4.61 -9.43
C GLU A 137 9.89 -5.73 -9.79
N PHE A 138 8.58 -5.43 -9.80
CA PHE A 138 7.55 -6.44 -10.07
C PHE A 138 7.17 -6.52 -11.55
N ARG A 139 7.74 -5.65 -12.39
CA ARG A 139 7.54 -5.61 -13.85
C ARG A 139 6.06 -5.54 -14.25
N GLU A 140 5.23 -4.97 -13.41
CA GLU A 140 3.82 -4.78 -13.73
C GLU A 140 3.65 -3.82 -14.92
N SER A 141 2.63 -4.07 -15.74
CA SER A 141 2.25 -3.15 -16.81
C SER A 141 1.28 -2.08 -16.32
N LYS A 142 0.55 -2.39 -15.23
CA LYS A 142 -0.49 -1.56 -14.62
C LYS A 142 -0.56 -1.84 -13.12
N VAL A 143 -0.83 -0.81 -12.34
CA VAL A 143 -1.21 -0.92 -10.92
C VAL A 143 -2.53 -0.23 -10.67
N ILE A 144 -3.23 -0.65 -9.61
CA ILE A 144 -4.54 -0.13 -9.23
C ILE A 144 -4.54 0.43 -7.81
N SER A 145 -5.62 1.14 -7.46
CA SER A 145 -6.06 1.38 -6.08
C SER A 145 -7.57 1.20 -6.01
N LEU A 146 -8.05 0.46 -5.01
CA LEU A 146 -9.46 0.23 -4.75
C LEU A 146 -9.96 1.23 -3.71
N ILE A 147 -10.79 2.17 -4.12
CA ILE A 147 -11.18 3.29 -3.27
C ILE A 147 -12.70 3.42 -3.21
N ARG A 148 -13.25 3.49 -1.99
CA ARG A 148 -14.68 3.78 -1.80
C ARG A 148 -15.03 5.10 -2.47
N PRO A 149 -16.16 5.19 -3.22
CA PRO A 149 -16.58 6.43 -3.89
C PRO A 149 -16.61 7.66 -2.98
N GLU A 150 -17.01 7.47 -1.73
CA GLU A 150 -17.13 8.51 -0.72
C GLU A 150 -15.78 8.95 -0.12
N ASN A 151 -14.72 8.16 -0.32
CA ASN A 151 -13.39 8.45 0.22
C ASN A 151 -12.63 9.46 -0.65
N VAL A 152 -13.12 10.69 -0.65
CA VAL A 152 -12.56 11.80 -1.47
C VAL A 152 -11.08 12.03 -1.18
N ARG A 153 -10.61 11.77 0.06
CA ARG A 153 -9.19 11.97 0.41
C ARG A 153 -8.29 10.96 -0.30
N SER A 154 -8.62 9.66 -0.24
CA SER A 154 -7.86 8.64 -0.97
C SER A 154 -7.96 8.82 -2.49
N ARG A 155 -9.11 9.23 -3.02
CA ARG A 155 -9.27 9.55 -4.42
C ARG A 155 -8.29 10.63 -4.89
N ARG A 156 -8.16 11.71 -4.12
CA ARG A 156 -7.18 12.78 -4.41
C ARG A 156 -5.74 12.29 -4.37
N VAL A 157 -5.41 11.33 -3.50
CA VAL A 157 -4.07 10.72 -3.49
C VAL A 157 -3.83 9.93 -4.77
N ALA A 158 -4.78 9.08 -5.18
CA ALA A 158 -4.70 8.31 -6.42
C ALA A 158 -4.57 9.23 -7.65
N GLU A 159 -5.38 10.29 -7.72
CA GLU A 159 -5.34 11.29 -8.79
C GLU A 159 -3.98 12.01 -8.87
N ARG A 160 -3.41 12.41 -7.71
CA ARG A 160 -2.06 13.02 -7.65
C ARG A 160 -0.93 12.02 -7.93
N ASN A 161 -1.20 10.73 -7.78
CA ASN A 161 -0.31 9.66 -8.23
C ASN A 161 -0.42 9.40 -9.75
N GLY A 162 -1.27 10.15 -10.47
CA GLY A 162 -1.50 10.02 -11.90
C GLY A 162 -2.53 8.95 -12.28
N MET A 163 -3.16 8.32 -11.29
CA MET A 163 -4.17 7.30 -11.55
C MET A 163 -5.50 7.92 -12.02
N LYS A 164 -6.21 7.20 -12.89
CA LYS A 164 -7.53 7.59 -13.40
C LYS A 164 -8.55 6.53 -13.03
N VAL A 165 -9.80 6.95 -12.78
CA VAL A 165 -10.93 6.02 -12.58
C VAL A 165 -11.15 5.24 -13.85
N GLN A 166 -11.19 3.92 -13.73
CA GLN A 166 -11.51 3.00 -14.84
C GLN A 166 -12.97 2.55 -14.79
N ARG A 167 -13.41 2.13 -13.61
CA ARG A 167 -14.76 1.60 -13.42
C ARG A 167 -15.13 1.52 -11.93
N LEU A 168 -16.41 1.24 -11.66
CA LEU A 168 -16.93 0.87 -10.35
C LEU A 168 -17.08 -0.65 -10.29
N VAL A 169 -16.66 -1.25 -9.19
CA VAL A 169 -16.77 -2.69 -8.94
C VAL A 169 -17.31 -2.97 -7.53
N MET A 170 -17.87 -4.15 -7.33
CA MET A 170 -18.15 -4.67 -6.00
C MET A 170 -16.94 -5.47 -5.52
N HIS A 171 -16.24 -4.96 -4.50
CA HIS A 171 -15.12 -5.65 -3.85
C HIS A 171 -15.39 -5.75 -2.36
N ALA A 172 -15.16 -6.94 -1.77
CA ALA A 172 -15.46 -7.21 -0.36
C ALA A 172 -16.91 -6.80 0.03
N LYS A 173 -17.90 -7.02 -0.86
CA LYS A 173 -19.32 -6.66 -0.74
C LYS A 173 -19.59 -5.14 -0.66
N LEU A 174 -18.67 -4.31 -1.03
CA LEU A 174 -18.80 -2.86 -1.00
C LEU A 174 -18.40 -2.25 -2.36
N PRO A 175 -19.05 -1.14 -2.78
CA PRO A 175 -18.68 -0.47 -4.03
C PRO A 175 -17.29 0.17 -3.92
N HIS A 176 -16.43 -0.04 -4.92
CA HIS A 176 -15.12 0.57 -5.02
C HIS A 176 -14.88 1.11 -6.43
N LEU A 177 -14.35 2.30 -6.53
CA LEU A 177 -13.75 2.81 -7.76
C LEU A 177 -12.39 2.12 -7.95
N VAL A 178 -12.19 1.56 -9.12
CA VAL A 178 -10.87 1.09 -9.56
C VAL A 178 -10.15 2.28 -10.17
N TYR A 179 -9.20 2.82 -9.45
CA TYR A 179 -8.21 3.74 -10.00
C TYR A 179 -7.06 2.94 -10.60
N ALA A 180 -6.53 3.34 -11.73
CA ALA A 180 -5.41 2.66 -12.35
C ALA A 180 -4.44 3.63 -13.04
N ILE A 181 -3.20 3.20 -13.17
CA ILE A 181 -2.17 3.83 -13.98
C ILE A 181 -1.32 2.76 -14.65
N THR A 182 -1.00 2.94 -15.92
CA THR A 182 -0.08 2.07 -16.65
C THR A 182 1.36 2.54 -16.46
N ARG A 183 2.31 1.64 -16.74
CA ARG A 183 3.75 1.97 -16.75
C ARG A 183 4.06 3.15 -17.67
N GLU A 184 3.46 3.17 -18.86
CA GLU A 184 3.66 4.22 -19.84
C GLU A 184 3.12 5.57 -19.36
N GLU A 185 1.89 5.60 -18.83
CA GLU A 185 1.29 6.83 -18.25
C GLU A 185 2.14 7.36 -17.10
N PHE A 186 2.67 6.47 -16.23
CA PHE A 186 3.52 6.87 -15.11
C PHE A 186 4.85 7.46 -15.58
N ALA A 187 5.48 6.85 -16.59
CA ALA A 187 6.73 7.36 -17.16
C ALA A 187 6.56 8.74 -17.80
N ASN A 188 5.41 9.00 -18.43
CA ASN A 188 5.11 10.29 -19.07
C ASN A 188 4.70 11.39 -18.08
N ALA A 189 4.38 11.06 -16.82
CA ALA A 189 3.99 12.00 -15.77
C ALA A 189 5.12 12.33 -14.77
N ALA A 190 6.27 11.67 -14.88
CA ALA A 190 7.45 11.87 -14.06
C ALA A 190 8.36 12.93 -14.67
#